data_df7e17645f2ca5965ab25546c07bd73f
#
_entry.id   df7e17645f2ca5965ab25546c07bd73f
#
_cell.length_a   1.000
_cell.length_b   1.000
_cell.length_c   1.000
_cell.angle_alpha   90.00
_cell.angle_beta   90.00
_cell.angle_gamma   90.00
#
_symmetry.space_group_name_H-M   'P 1'
#
loop_
_entity.id
_entity.type
_entity.pdbx_description
1 polymer ?
#
loop_
_entity_poly.entity_id
_entity_poly.type
_entity_poly.pdbx_seq_one_letter_code
_entity_poly.pdbx_strand_id
1 'polypeptide(L)'
;MAVHYSQLGLVNTREMFAKAMAGRYAIPAYNFNNMAQLQAIVTACAETRSPVILQVSSGARSYANETLLRFLAQGAVAMACELGSPIPICLHLDHGDSFDLC
;
A
#
# COMPACT_ATOMS: atom_id res chain seq x y z
N MET A 1 5.16 15.19 -10.61
CA MET A 1 5.15 15.97 -9.36
C MET A 1 4.97 15.02 -8.17
N ALA A 2 5.81 15.16 -7.18
CA ALA A 2 5.74 14.33 -5.99
C ALA A 2 4.60 14.79 -5.07
N VAL A 3 3.85 13.84 -4.54
CA VAL A 3 2.77 14.09 -3.59
C VAL A 3 3.14 13.38 -2.30
N HIS A 4 3.03 14.08 -1.17
CA HIS A 4 3.34 13.47 0.11
C HIS A 4 2.33 12.35 0.42
N TYR A 5 2.82 11.22 0.92
CA TYR A 5 1.98 10.03 1.15
C TYR A 5 0.77 10.30 2.04
N SER A 6 0.90 11.19 3.01
CA SER A 6 -0.22 11.49 3.93
C SER A 6 -1.39 12.15 3.21
N GLN A 7 -1.16 12.85 2.11
CA GLN A 7 -2.22 13.47 1.31
C GLN A 7 -3.05 12.43 0.56
N LEU A 8 -2.53 11.23 0.40
CA LEU A 8 -3.22 10.11 -0.23
C LEU A 8 -3.93 9.21 0.78
N GLY A 9 -3.82 9.51 2.06
CA GLY A 9 -4.36 8.67 3.12
C GLY A 9 -3.48 7.49 3.48
N LEU A 10 -2.26 7.44 2.94
CA LEU A 10 -1.29 6.39 3.24
C LEU A 10 -0.53 6.71 4.53
N VAL A 11 0.05 5.68 5.14
CA VAL A 11 0.87 5.80 6.34
C VAL A 11 2.30 5.33 6.05
N ASN A 12 3.26 5.74 6.89
CA ASN A 12 4.60 5.15 6.84
C ASN A 12 4.65 3.92 7.77
N THR A 13 5.78 3.22 7.76
CA THR A 13 5.90 1.95 8.48
C THR A 13 6.25 2.10 9.96
N ARG A 14 6.59 3.29 10.44
CA ARG A 14 7.08 3.48 11.81
C ARG A 14 6.10 2.98 12.85
N GLU A 15 4.90 3.57 12.86
CA GLU A 15 3.87 3.22 13.84
C GLU A 15 3.30 1.83 13.58
N MET A 16 3.15 1.47 12.31
CA MET A 16 2.70 0.16 11.88
C MET A 16 3.59 -0.95 12.45
N PHE A 17 4.91 -0.80 12.33
CA PHE A 17 5.88 -1.76 12.86
C PHE A 17 5.91 -1.77 14.38
N ALA A 18 5.81 -0.62 15.02
CA ALA A 18 5.79 -0.55 16.48
C ALA A 18 4.63 -1.35 17.05
N LYS A 19 3.45 -1.22 16.47
CA LYS A 19 2.25 -1.96 16.89
C LYS A 19 2.40 -3.46 16.61
N ALA A 20 2.99 -3.82 15.48
CA ALA A 20 3.22 -5.22 15.12
C ALA A 20 4.18 -5.90 16.11
N MET A 21 5.25 -5.22 16.49
CA MET A 21 6.22 -5.73 17.46
C MET A 21 5.58 -5.89 18.83
N ALA A 22 4.83 -4.90 19.29
CA ALA A 22 4.14 -4.95 20.57
C ALA A 22 3.08 -6.05 20.62
N GLY A 23 2.34 -6.22 19.53
CA GLY A 23 1.28 -7.23 19.43
C GLY A 23 1.74 -8.61 18.98
N ARG A 24 3.02 -8.74 18.62
CA ARG A 24 3.63 -10.00 18.14
C ARG A 24 2.90 -10.59 16.95
N TYR A 25 2.67 -9.77 15.93
CA TYR A 25 2.07 -10.25 14.67
C TYR A 25 2.89 -9.76 13.48
N ALA A 26 2.71 -10.42 12.35
CA ALA A 26 3.36 -10.05 11.10
C ALA A 26 2.47 -9.11 10.29
N ILE A 27 3.10 -8.27 9.50
CA ILE A 27 2.41 -7.41 8.54
C ILE A 27 2.71 -7.93 7.15
N PRO A 28 1.69 -8.22 6.32
CA PRO A 28 1.95 -8.68 4.97
C PRO A 28 2.38 -7.53 4.06
N ALA A 29 3.24 -7.85 3.11
CA ALA A 29 3.64 -6.95 2.03
C ALA A 29 3.33 -7.65 0.72
N TYR A 30 2.33 -7.15 0.00
CA TYR A 30 1.85 -7.79 -1.23
C TYR A 30 2.17 -6.95 -2.45
N ASN A 31 2.77 -7.59 -3.45
CA ASN A 31 2.99 -6.96 -4.74
C ASN A 31 1.68 -6.91 -5.52
N PHE A 32 1.47 -5.80 -6.23
CA PHE A 32 0.36 -5.70 -7.15
C PHE A 32 0.81 -5.04 -8.45
N ASN A 33 0.23 -5.47 -9.55
CA ASN A 33 0.54 -4.97 -10.88
C ASN A 33 -0.69 -4.46 -11.64
N ASN A 34 -1.88 -4.77 -11.13
CA ASN A 34 -3.13 -4.39 -11.78
C ASN A 34 -4.22 -4.20 -10.74
N MET A 35 -5.34 -3.68 -11.21
CA MET A 35 -6.48 -3.35 -10.36
C MET A 35 -7.11 -4.58 -9.71
N ALA A 36 -7.18 -5.70 -10.44
CA ALA A 36 -7.80 -6.93 -9.92
C ALA A 36 -7.03 -7.48 -8.71
N GLN A 37 -5.70 -7.50 -8.80
CA GLN A 37 -4.86 -7.91 -7.67
C GLN A 37 -5.02 -6.98 -6.48
N LEU A 38 -4.99 -5.68 -6.73
CA LEU A 38 -5.14 -4.68 -5.67
C LEU A 38 -6.49 -4.82 -4.96
N GLN A 39 -7.55 -4.99 -5.73
CA GLN A 39 -8.90 -5.15 -5.19
C GLN A 39 -9.01 -6.38 -4.30
N ALA A 40 -8.42 -7.49 -4.71
CA ALA A 40 -8.40 -8.72 -3.92
C ALA A 40 -7.62 -8.55 -2.61
N ILE A 41 -6.46 -7.91 -2.67
CA ILE A 41 -5.62 -7.64 -1.49
C ILE A 41 -6.37 -6.76 -0.49
N VAL A 42 -6.93 -5.66 -0.95
CA VAL A 42 -7.64 -4.71 -0.07
C VAL A 42 -8.87 -5.38 0.56
N THR A 43 -9.62 -6.14 -0.22
CA THR A 43 -10.80 -6.85 0.29
C THR A 43 -10.42 -7.81 1.42
N ALA A 44 -9.40 -8.63 1.19
CA ALA A 44 -8.95 -9.61 2.19
C ALA A 44 -8.43 -8.93 3.46
N CYS A 45 -7.63 -7.88 3.30
CA CYS A 45 -7.07 -7.15 4.44
C CYS A 45 -8.15 -6.40 5.23
N ALA A 46 -9.12 -5.82 4.54
CA ALA A 46 -10.25 -5.15 5.20
C ALA A 46 -11.11 -6.14 5.98
N GLU A 47 -11.41 -7.30 5.40
CA GLU A 47 -12.20 -8.33 6.08
C GLU A 47 -11.53 -8.85 7.35
N THR A 48 -10.21 -8.97 7.33
CA THR A 48 -9.43 -9.45 8.47
C THR A 48 -8.95 -8.32 9.38
N ARG A 49 -9.26 -7.06 9.05
CA ARG A 49 -8.81 -5.86 9.77
C ARG A 49 -7.31 -5.84 9.96
N SER A 50 -6.58 -6.17 8.90
CA SER A 50 -5.13 -6.29 8.91
C SER A 50 -4.49 -5.08 8.26
N PRO A 51 -3.45 -4.50 8.86
CA PRO A 51 -2.62 -3.51 8.16
C PRO A 51 -1.92 -4.20 6.99
N VAL A 52 -1.56 -3.44 5.97
CA VAL A 52 -0.94 -4.01 4.78
C VAL A 52 0.09 -3.05 4.19
N ILE A 53 1.15 -3.61 3.65
CA ILE A 53 2.12 -2.90 2.82
C ILE A 53 1.82 -3.31 1.37
N LEU A 54 1.48 -2.34 0.54
CA LEU A 54 1.32 -2.55 -0.90
C LEU A 54 2.66 -2.30 -1.56
N GLN A 55 3.18 -3.28 -2.27
CA GLN A 55 4.50 -3.21 -2.90
C GLN A 55 4.40 -3.08 -4.40
N VAL A 56 5.26 -2.23 -4.96
CA VAL A 56 5.48 -2.17 -6.40
C VAL A 56 6.97 -2.28 -6.66
N SER A 57 7.35 -3.16 -7.59
CA SER A 57 8.73 -3.21 -8.07
C SER A 57 8.94 -2.15 -9.15
N SER A 58 10.20 -1.90 -9.51
CA SER A 58 10.49 -1.00 -10.63
C SER A 58 9.87 -1.52 -11.93
N GLY A 59 9.81 -2.84 -12.10
CA GLY A 59 9.13 -3.45 -13.24
C GLY A 59 7.63 -3.19 -13.26
N ALA A 60 6.97 -3.32 -12.12
CA ALA A 60 5.54 -3.03 -11.99
C ALA A 60 5.27 -1.54 -12.24
N ARG A 61 6.13 -0.67 -11.73
CA ARG A 61 6.03 0.77 -11.94
C ARG A 61 6.20 1.14 -13.42
N SER A 62 7.09 0.44 -14.13
CA SER A 62 7.27 0.64 -15.57
C SER A 62 6.09 0.11 -16.38
N TYR A 63 5.49 -0.99 -15.94
CA TYR A 63 4.33 -1.58 -16.60
C TYR A 63 3.09 -0.69 -16.46
N ALA A 64 2.84 -0.19 -15.27
CA ALA A 64 1.70 0.66 -14.99
C ALA A 64 2.13 2.14 -15.02
N ASN A 65 1.27 3.00 -15.53
CA ASN A 65 1.52 4.43 -15.53
C ASN A 65 1.63 4.93 -14.09
N GLU A 66 2.59 5.80 -13.81
CA GLU A 66 2.83 6.34 -12.47
C GLU A 66 1.61 7.04 -11.88
N THR A 67 0.89 7.80 -12.70
CA THR A 67 -0.33 8.48 -12.27
C THR A 67 -1.40 7.47 -11.89
N LEU A 68 -1.57 6.41 -12.68
CA LEU A 68 -2.53 5.37 -12.36
C LEU A 68 -2.17 4.63 -11.08
N LEU A 69 -0.88 4.34 -10.85
CA LEU A 69 -0.43 3.71 -9.60
C LEU A 69 -0.79 4.57 -8.39
N ARG A 70 -0.59 5.88 -8.49
CA ARG A 70 -0.94 6.79 -7.42
C ARG A 70 -2.43 6.75 -7.09
N PHE A 71 -3.26 6.80 -8.13
CA PHE A 71 -4.72 6.75 -7.93
C PHE A 71 -5.19 5.36 -7.49
N LEU A 72 -4.52 4.30 -7.91
CA LEU A 72 -4.80 2.96 -7.40
C LEU A 72 -4.52 2.87 -5.90
N ALA A 73 -3.39 3.41 -5.44
CA ALA A 73 -3.06 3.43 -4.02
C ALA A 73 -4.07 4.27 -3.23
N GLN A 74 -4.44 5.42 -3.75
CA GLN A 74 -5.44 6.28 -3.12
C GLN A 74 -6.81 5.59 -3.11
N GLY A 75 -7.17 4.92 -4.18
CA GLY A 75 -8.40 4.14 -4.29
C GLY A 75 -8.45 2.99 -3.30
N ALA A 76 -7.31 2.35 -3.03
CA ALA A 76 -7.23 1.29 -2.03
C ALA A 76 -7.60 1.80 -0.64
N VAL A 77 -7.10 2.98 -0.26
CA VAL A 77 -7.45 3.61 1.02
C VAL A 77 -8.95 3.90 1.10
N ALA A 78 -9.51 4.49 0.04
CA ALA A 78 -10.93 4.81 -0.01
C ALA A 78 -11.80 3.56 0.06
N MET A 79 -11.41 2.51 -0.67
CA MET A 79 -12.13 1.24 -0.67
C MET A 79 -12.15 0.59 0.71
N ALA A 80 -11.01 0.61 1.42
CA ALA A 80 -10.95 0.06 2.78
C ALA A 80 -11.92 0.80 3.70
N CYS A 81 -12.01 2.12 3.59
CA CYS A 81 -12.97 2.92 4.36
C CYS A 81 -14.42 2.56 4.00
N GLU A 82 -14.72 2.39 2.72
CA GLU A 82 -16.05 2.00 2.27
C GLU A 82 -16.48 0.62 2.80
N LEU A 83 -15.52 -0.28 2.95
CA LEU A 83 -15.77 -1.61 3.52
C LEU A 83 -15.92 -1.59 5.04
N GLY A 84 -15.84 -0.42 5.66
CA GLY A 84 -15.99 -0.27 7.10
C GLY A 84 -14.74 -0.64 7.90
N SER A 85 -13.60 -0.76 7.25
CA SER A 85 -12.34 -1.17 7.87
C SER A 85 -11.20 -0.25 7.41
N PRO A 86 -11.06 0.93 8.00
CA PRO A 86 -10.00 1.86 7.60
C PRO A 86 -8.63 1.38 8.12
N ILE A 87 -8.13 0.32 7.52
CA ILE A 87 -6.84 -0.28 7.89
C ILE A 87 -5.67 0.62 7.47
N PRO A 88 -4.54 0.57 8.20
CA PRO A 88 -3.33 1.28 7.77
C PRO A 88 -2.76 0.65 6.50
N ILE A 89 -2.53 1.47 5.48
CA ILE A 89 -1.97 1.05 4.20
C ILE A 89 -0.72 1.87 3.93
N CYS A 90 0.40 1.18 3.74
CA CYS A 90 1.68 1.77 3.36
C CYS A 90 2.04 1.35 1.94
N LEU A 91 2.55 2.28 1.15
CA LEU A 91 3.05 1.98 -0.20
C LEU A 91 4.57 1.88 -0.15
N HIS A 92 5.13 0.82 -0.71
CA HIS A 92 6.54 0.52 -0.69
C HIS A 92 7.07 0.26 -2.10
N LEU A 93 8.17 0.92 -2.47
CA LEU A 93 8.92 0.58 -3.67
C LEU A 93 9.89 -0.55 -3.35
N ASP A 94 9.64 -1.73 -3.90
CA ASP A 94 10.47 -2.91 -3.71
C ASP A 94 11.56 -2.95 -4.78
N HIS A 95 12.78 -3.29 -4.37
CA HIS A 95 13.93 -3.34 -5.26
C HIS A 95 14.22 -2.03 -5.98
N GLY A 96 14.04 -0.92 -5.32
CA GLY A 96 14.43 0.39 -5.84
C GLY A 96 15.95 0.45 -5.98
N ASP A 97 16.46 0.80 -7.16
CA ASP A 97 17.90 0.79 -7.46
C ASP A 97 18.54 2.18 -7.41
N SER A 98 17.77 3.21 -7.15
CA SER A 98 18.29 4.57 -6.97
C SER A 98 17.37 5.40 -6.08
N PHE A 99 17.95 6.42 -5.47
CA PHE A 99 17.15 7.38 -4.68
C PHE A 99 16.16 8.14 -5.56
N ASP A 100 16.56 8.48 -6.78
CA ASP A 100 15.70 9.21 -7.71
C ASP A 100 14.46 8.41 -8.12
N LEU A 101 14.58 7.09 -8.16
CA LEU A 101 13.44 6.21 -8.46
C LEU A 101 12.40 6.23 -7.34
N CYS A 102 12.84 6.39 -6.11
CA CYS A 102 11.96 6.45 -4.95
C CYS A 102 11.21 7.77 -4.89
#